data_01cb96391ec06e4f513f87ccebc4d972
#
_entry.id   01cb96391ec06e4f513f87ccebc4d972
#
_cell.length_a   1.000
_cell.length_b   1.000
_cell.length_c   1.000
_cell.angle_alpha   90.00
_cell.angle_beta   90.00
_cell.angle_gamma   90.00
#
_symmetry.space_group_name_H-M   'P 1'
#
loop_
_entity.id
_entity.type
_entity.pdbx_description
1 polymer ?
#
loop_
_entity_poly.entity_id
_entity_poly.type
_entity_poly.pdbx_seq_one_letter_code
_entity_poly.pdbx_strand_id
1 'polypeptide(L)'
;GQPLYHYMGCSTFSEYTVVAEVSLAKINPEANHEHVCLLGCGVTTGIGAVHNTAKVQPGDSAAVFGLGAIGLAVVQGARQAKAGRIIAIDTNPKKFELARRFGATDCINPNDYDKPIKDVLLDINKWGIDHTFECIGNVNVMRAALESAHRGWGQSVIIGVAGSGQEISTRPFQLVTGRVWKGSAFGGVK
;
A
#
# COMPACT_ATOMS: atom_id res chain seq x y z
N GLY A 1 29.95 28.31 0.95
CA GLY A 1 28.73 28.03 1.69
C GLY A 1 28.51 26.52 1.82
N GLN A 2 27.82 26.10 2.85
CA GLN A 2 27.43 24.70 2.98
C GLN A 2 26.25 24.39 2.03
N PRO A 3 26.18 23.21 1.40
CA PRO A 3 25.07 22.83 0.55
C PRO A 3 23.79 22.69 1.41
N LEU A 4 22.67 23.21 0.90
CA LEU A 4 21.34 22.99 1.45
C LEU A 4 20.61 21.93 0.62
N TYR A 5 20.09 20.92 1.28
CA TYR A 5 19.33 19.86 0.64
C TYR A 5 17.85 20.10 0.85
N HIS A 6 17.04 19.82 -0.16
CA HIS A 6 15.59 19.86 -0.08
C HIS A 6 14.99 18.62 -0.74
N TYR A 7 13.82 18.21 -0.28
CA TYR A 7 13.12 17.05 -0.81
C TYR A 7 12.20 17.46 -1.96
N MET A 8 12.32 16.78 -3.10
CA MET A 8 11.44 16.92 -4.27
C MET A 8 11.31 18.36 -4.82
N GLY A 9 12.32 19.19 -4.67
CA GLY A 9 12.28 20.58 -5.14
C GLY A 9 11.40 21.52 -4.29
N CYS A 10 10.92 21.06 -3.14
CA CYS A 10 10.13 21.85 -2.21
C CYS A 10 10.81 21.84 -0.84
N SER A 11 10.63 22.89 -0.06
CA SER A 11 11.09 23.01 1.32
C SER A 11 9.95 23.58 2.15
N THR A 12 8.95 22.73 2.42
CA THR A 12 7.65 23.17 2.97
C THR A 12 7.59 23.18 4.50
N PHE A 13 8.65 22.74 5.20
CA PHE A 13 8.80 22.95 6.65
C PHE A 13 9.37 24.34 6.94
N SER A 14 8.70 25.37 6.43
CA SER A 14 9.06 26.78 6.58
C SER A 14 7.82 27.65 6.41
N GLU A 15 7.85 28.88 6.95
CA GLU A 15 6.75 29.84 6.83
C GLU A 15 6.54 30.30 5.38
N TYR A 16 7.61 30.32 4.58
CA TYR A 16 7.60 30.70 3.17
C TYR A 16 8.40 29.68 2.36
N THR A 17 7.88 29.33 1.20
CA THR A 17 8.56 28.46 0.24
C THR A 17 8.38 28.96 -1.19
N VAL A 18 9.34 28.68 -2.03
CA VAL A 18 9.25 28.93 -3.48
C VAL A 18 9.26 27.59 -4.20
N VAL A 19 8.18 27.30 -4.90
CA VAL A 19 8.02 26.05 -5.65
C VAL A 19 7.53 26.35 -7.05
N ALA A 20 7.80 25.42 -7.99
CA ALA A 20 7.32 25.53 -9.36
C ALA A 20 5.79 25.46 -9.39
N GLU A 21 5.14 26.32 -10.18
CA GLU A 21 3.68 26.38 -10.30
C GLU A 21 3.07 25.01 -10.68
N VAL A 22 3.74 24.25 -11.53
CA VAL A 22 3.32 22.89 -11.94
C VAL A 22 3.25 21.90 -10.76
N SER A 23 3.92 22.21 -9.64
CA SER A 23 3.91 21.36 -8.42
C SER A 23 2.81 21.76 -7.45
N LEU A 24 1.95 22.72 -7.81
CA LEU A 24 0.90 23.24 -6.95
C LEU A 24 -0.48 22.83 -7.44
N ALA A 25 -1.35 22.54 -6.50
CA ALA A 25 -2.77 22.38 -6.76
C ALA A 25 -3.54 23.38 -5.86
N LYS A 26 -4.37 24.23 -6.47
CA LYS A 26 -5.23 25.14 -5.73
C LYS A 26 -6.33 24.34 -5.03
N ILE A 27 -6.45 24.50 -3.73
CA ILE A 27 -7.50 23.88 -2.92
C ILE A 27 -8.58 24.88 -2.55
N ASN A 28 -9.73 24.39 -2.06
CA ASN A 28 -10.75 25.24 -1.47
C ASN A 28 -10.15 25.96 -0.24
N PRO A 29 -10.22 27.30 -0.15
CA PRO A 29 -9.68 28.04 0.99
C PRO A 29 -10.36 27.71 2.33
N GLU A 30 -11.58 27.16 2.31
CA GLU A 30 -12.28 26.69 3.51
C GLU A 30 -11.92 25.25 3.91
N ALA A 31 -11.06 24.56 3.15
CA ALA A 31 -10.65 23.20 3.46
C ALA A 31 -9.84 23.18 4.76
N ASN A 32 -10.10 22.16 5.60
CA ASN A 32 -9.32 21.95 6.81
C ASN A 32 -7.89 21.53 6.44
N HIS A 33 -6.91 22.40 6.70
CA HIS A 33 -5.51 22.18 6.32
C HIS A 33 -4.88 20.96 6.99
N GLU A 34 -5.28 20.62 8.21
CA GLU A 34 -4.80 19.42 8.93
C GLU A 34 -5.21 18.11 8.22
N HIS A 35 -6.34 18.12 7.51
CA HIS A 35 -6.77 16.97 6.73
C HIS A 35 -6.21 16.99 5.32
N VAL A 36 -6.20 18.14 4.67
CA VAL A 36 -5.79 18.26 3.25
C VAL A 36 -4.31 17.99 3.05
N CYS A 37 -3.45 18.29 4.03
CA CYS A 37 -2.02 17.99 3.95
C CYS A 37 -1.71 16.50 3.74
N LEU A 38 -2.63 15.61 4.10
CA LEU A 38 -2.47 14.16 3.91
C LEU A 38 -2.70 13.72 2.44
N LEU A 39 -3.34 14.57 1.63
CA LEU A 39 -3.68 14.25 0.23
C LEU A 39 -2.48 14.31 -0.70
N GLY A 40 -1.47 15.09 -0.38
CA GLY A 40 -0.30 15.31 -1.26
C GLY A 40 0.56 14.05 -1.48
N CYS A 41 0.47 13.06 -0.60
CA CYS A 41 1.27 11.84 -0.71
C CYS A 41 0.50 10.59 -0.25
N GLY A 42 0.34 10.39 1.06
CA GLY A 42 -0.06 9.11 1.64
C GLY A 42 -1.44 8.61 1.19
N VAL A 43 -2.44 9.48 1.23
CA VAL A 43 -3.82 9.11 0.90
C VAL A 43 -3.96 8.81 -0.60
N THR A 44 -3.48 9.69 -1.45
CA THR A 44 -3.51 9.50 -2.92
C THR A 44 -2.70 8.29 -3.35
N THR A 45 -1.55 8.05 -2.71
CA THR A 45 -0.72 6.86 -2.97
C THR A 45 -1.49 5.57 -2.68
N GLY A 46 -2.11 5.47 -1.51
CA GLY A 46 -2.82 4.24 -1.12
C GLY A 46 -4.09 4.00 -1.95
N ILE A 47 -4.96 5.02 -2.05
CA ILE A 47 -6.20 4.91 -2.83
C ILE A 47 -5.90 4.67 -4.32
N GLY A 48 -4.94 5.41 -4.89
CA GLY A 48 -4.56 5.27 -6.28
C GLY A 48 -3.92 3.91 -6.59
N ALA A 49 -3.17 3.32 -5.67
CA ALA A 49 -2.64 1.98 -5.83
C ALA A 49 -3.76 0.95 -6.05
N VAL A 50 -4.89 1.12 -5.38
CA VAL A 50 -6.08 0.26 -5.54
C VAL A 50 -6.77 0.50 -6.88
N HIS A 51 -7.11 1.76 -7.18
CA HIS A 51 -7.94 2.10 -8.33
C HIS A 51 -7.17 2.14 -9.65
N ASN A 52 -5.96 2.73 -9.66
CA ASN A 52 -5.21 2.95 -10.89
C ASN A 52 -4.22 1.81 -11.18
N THR A 53 -3.50 1.35 -10.15
CA THR A 53 -2.45 0.34 -10.32
C THR A 53 -2.99 -1.07 -10.31
N ALA A 54 -3.67 -1.49 -9.24
CA ALA A 54 -4.23 -2.82 -9.09
C ALA A 54 -5.54 -2.99 -9.87
N LYS A 55 -6.35 -1.94 -9.95
CA LYS A 55 -7.68 -1.93 -10.57
C LYS A 55 -8.62 -2.96 -9.92
N VAL A 56 -8.64 -2.97 -8.59
CA VAL A 56 -9.47 -3.85 -7.79
C VAL A 56 -10.92 -3.75 -8.22
N GLN A 57 -11.56 -4.89 -8.43
CA GLN A 57 -12.95 -5.00 -8.86
C GLN A 57 -13.87 -5.35 -7.68
N PRO A 58 -15.16 -5.05 -7.78
CA PRO A 58 -16.13 -5.51 -6.79
C PRO A 58 -16.09 -7.03 -6.62
N GLY A 59 -15.98 -7.47 -5.37
CA GLY A 59 -15.90 -8.89 -5.01
C GLY A 59 -14.48 -9.45 -4.87
N ASP A 60 -13.45 -8.75 -5.40
CA ASP A 60 -12.05 -9.18 -5.26
C ASP A 60 -11.62 -9.23 -3.79
N SER A 61 -10.64 -10.06 -3.51
CA SER A 61 -9.95 -10.10 -2.21
C SER A 61 -8.69 -9.22 -2.24
N ALA A 62 -8.45 -8.50 -1.14
CA ALA A 62 -7.29 -7.65 -0.96
C ALA A 62 -6.58 -7.94 0.37
N ALA A 63 -5.26 -8.06 0.36
CA ALA A 63 -4.44 -8.15 1.58
C ALA A 63 -3.45 -6.99 1.64
N VAL A 64 -3.43 -6.29 2.77
CA VAL A 64 -2.64 -5.07 2.97
C VAL A 64 -1.61 -5.31 4.06
N PHE A 65 -0.34 -5.30 3.69
CA PHE A 65 0.78 -5.50 4.59
C PHE A 65 1.31 -4.14 5.07
N GLY A 66 1.14 -3.88 6.37
CA GLY A 66 1.47 -2.62 7.02
C GLY A 66 0.30 -1.64 7.05
N LEU A 67 -0.08 -1.20 8.26
CA LEU A 67 -1.20 -0.32 8.53
C LEU A 67 -0.72 1.06 9.01
N GLY A 68 0.20 1.65 8.25
CA GLY A 68 0.55 3.07 8.32
C GLY A 68 -0.45 3.92 7.51
N ALA A 69 -0.13 5.19 7.28
CA ALA A 69 -0.99 6.10 6.51
C ALA A 69 -1.34 5.54 5.12
N ILE A 70 -0.34 5.00 4.41
CA ILE A 70 -0.55 4.41 3.08
C ILE A 70 -1.39 3.14 3.15
N GLY A 71 -1.07 2.21 4.07
CA GLY A 71 -1.83 0.96 4.18
C GLY A 71 -3.29 1.17 4.58
N LEU A 72 -3.56 2.11 5.47
CA LEU A 72 -4.93 2.50 5.82
C LEU A 72 -5.67 3.14 4.64
N ALA A 73 -4.97 3.93 3.82
CA ALA A 73 -5.53 4.48 2.58
C ALA A 73 -5.81 3.37 1.54
N VAL A 74 -4.96 2.33 1.46
CA VAL A 74 -5.23 1.13 0.64
C VAL A 74 -6.48 0.39 1.13
N VAL A 75 -6.64 0.19 2.45
CA VAL A 75 -7.86 -0.42 3.03
C VAL A 75 -9.10 0.39 2.64
N GLN A 76 -9.03 1.72 2.76
CA GLN A 76 -10.13 2.60 2.37
C GLN A 76 -10.42 2.53 0.86
N GLY A 77 -9.39 2.52 0.02
CA GLY A 77 -9.52 2.36 -1.43
C GLY A 77 -10.15 1.02 -1.80
N ALA A 78 -9.74 -0.08 -1.17
CA ALA A 78 -10.31 -1.41 -1.38
C ALA A 78 -11.80 -1.46 -0.99
N ARG A 79 -12.18 -0.80 0.12
CA ARG A 79 -13.59 -0.63 0.50
C ARG A 79 -14.37 0.16 -0.56
N GLN A 80 -13.80 1.27 -1.08
CA GLN A 80 -14.43 2.07 -2.15
C GLN A 80 -14.60 1.27 -3.45
N ALA A 81 -13.63 0.42 -3.77
CA ALA A 81 -13.69 -0.51 -4.91
C ALA A 81 -14.68 -1.67 -4.69
N LYS A 82 -15.31 -1.75 -3.50
CA LYS A 82 -16.22 -2.83 -3.11
C LYS A 82 -15.57 -4.21 -3.11
N ALA A 83 -14.30 -4.29 -2.69
CA ALA A 83 -13.63 -5.56 -2.48
C ALA A 83 -14.46 -6.44 -1.52
N GLY A 84 -14.58 -7.72 -1.84
CA GLY A 84 -15.39 -8.67 -1.07
C GLY A 84 -14.74 -9.08 0.25
N ARG A 85 -13.40 -9.05 0.31
CA ARG A 85 -12.62 -9.32 1.52
C ARG A 85 -11.42 -8.42 1.59
N ILE A 86 -11.19 -7.78 2.74
CA ILE A 86 -10.07 -6.85 2.97
C ILE A 86 -9.33 -7.28 4.23
N ILE A 87 -8.14 -7.87 4.04
CA ILE A 87 -7.31 -8.44 5.10
C ILE A 87 -6.22 -7.43 5.45
N ALA A 88 -6.29 -6.88 6.65
CA ALA A 88 -5.32 -5.92 7.18
C ALA A 88 -4.27 -6.64 8.03
N ILE A 89 -2.98 -6.48 7.71
CA ILE A 89 -1.88 -7.21 8.31
C ILE A 89 -0.88 -6.22 8.93
N ASP A 90 -0.65 -6.32 10.23
CA ASP A 90 0.36 -5.51 10.95
C ASP A 90 0.80 -6.25 12.21
N THR A 91 2.02 -6.03 12.65
CA THR A 91 2.56 -6.58 13.91
C THR A 91 2.07 -5.81 15.14
N ASN A 92 1.47 -4.63 14.96
CA ASN A 92 0.91 -3.82 16.03
C ASN A 92 -0.61 -3.90 16.05
N PRO A 93 -1.23 -4.67 16.96
CA PRO A 93 -2.67 -4.85 17.02
C PRO A 93 -3.45 -3.58 17.37
N LYS A 94 -2.80 -2.55 17.93
CA LYS A 94 -3.45 -1.25 18.22
C LYS A 94 -3.97 -0.55 16.96
N LYS A 95 -3.47 -0.91 15.77
CA LYS A 95 -3.91 -0.34 14.50
C LYS A 95 -5.17 -1.01 13.94
N PHE A 96 -5.56 -2.16 14.46
CA PHE A 96 -6.65 -2.97 13.91
C PHE A 96 -8.02 -2.33 14.05
N GLU A 97 -8.27 -1.62 15.15
CA GLU A 97 -9.53 -0.90 15.30
C GLU A 97 -9.73 0.14 14.20
N LEU A 98 -8.69 0.93 13.92
CA LEU A 98 -8.74 1.94 12.85
C LEU A 98 -8.86 1.28 11.46
N ALA A 99 -8.16 0.16 11.21
CA ALA A 99 -8.28 -0.58 9.97
C ALA A 99 -9.72 -1.07 9.74
N ARG A 100 -10.40 -1.60 10.78
CA ARG A 100 -11.81 -2.00 10.70
C ARG A 100 -12.73 -0.81 10.39
N ARG A 101 -12.51 0.33 11.04
CA ARG A 101 -13.27 1.57 10.74
C ARG A 101 -13.11 1.99 9.29
N PHE A 102 -11.95 1.79 8.69
CA PHE A 102 -11.69 2.09 7.28
C PHE A 102 -12.18 1.02 6.31
N GLY A 103 -12.54 -0.16 6.79
CA GLY A 103 -13.21 -1.19 6.00
C GLY A 103 -12.53 -2.54 5.96
N ALA A 104 -11.51 -2.79 6.78
CA ALA A 104 -10.93 -4.13 6.90
C ALA A 104 -11.97 -5.13 7.44
N THR A 105 -12.10 -6.26 6.75
CA THR A 105 -12.97 -7.38 7.18
C THR A 105 -12.25 -8.29 8.17
N ASP A 106 -10.96 -8.46 7.97
CA ASP A 106 -10.09 -9.31 8.79
C ASP A 106 -8.84 -8.52 9.22
N CYS A 107 -8.34 -8.81 10.41
CA CYS A 107 -7.09 -8.24 10.91
C CYS A 107 -6.20 -9.37 11.41
N ILE A 108 -4.94 -9.39 10.97
CA ILE A 108 -3.99 -10.46 11.24
C ILE A 108 -2.69 -9.85 11.78
N ASN A 109 -2.25 -10.33 12.94
CA ASN A 109 -0.90 -10.13 13.40
C ASN A 109 -0.08 -11.38 13.04
N PRO A 110 0.95 -11.26 12.18
CA PRO A 110 1.77 -12.40 11.78
C PRO A 110 2.45 -13.10 12.97
N ASN A 111 2.69 -12.38 14.06
CA ASN A 111 3.35 -12.92 15.25
C ASN A 111 2.46 -13.87 16.08
N ASP A 112 1.15 -13.91 15.79
CA ASP A 112 0.20 -14.80 16.49
C ASP A 112 0.18 -16.21 15.87
N TYR A 113 1.03 -16.48 14.86
CA TYR A 113 1.06 -17.75 14.13
C TYR A 113 2.47 -18.36 14.09
N ASP A 114 2.57 -19.66 14.25
CA ASP A 114 3.80 -20.44 14.15
C ASP A 114 4.20 -20.78 12.70
N LYS A 115 3.56 -20.16 11.71
CA LYS A 115 3.79 -20.38 10.28
C LYS A 115 3.91 -19.06 9.52
N PRO A 116 4.56 -19.07 8.34
CA PRO A 116 4.68 -17.89 7.50
C PRO A 116 3.33 -17.28 7.15
N ILE A 117 3.26 -15.94 7.10
CA ILE A 117 2.02 -15.20 6.79
C ILE A 117 1.37 -15.63 5.47
N LYS A 118 2.16 -16.02 4.47
CA LYS A 118 1.65 -16.54 3.20
C LYS A 118 0.79 -17.79 3.41
N ASP A 119 1.20 -18.68 4.31
CA ASP A 119 0.48 -19.93 4.59
C ASP A 119 -0.80 -19.64 5.38
N VAL A 120 -0.78 -18.64 6.26
CA VAL A 120 -2.00 -18.13 6.95
C VAL A 120 -3.01 -17.61 5.92
N LEU A 121 -2.55 -16.84 4.93
CA LEU A 121 -3.43 -16.30 3.89
C LEU A 121 -3.95 -17.40 2.93
N LEU A 122 -3.16 -18.44 2.66
CA LEU A 122 -3.59 -19.59 1.87
C LEU A 122 -4.63 -20.46 2.60
N ASP A 123 -4.63 -20.49 3.93
CA ASP A 123 -5.73 -21.13 4.67
C ASP A 123 -7.04 -20.33 4.57
N ILE A 124 -6.93 -19.01 4.47
CA ILE A 124 -8.08 -18.11 4.30
C ILE A 124 -8.66 -18.24 2.89
N ASN A 125 -7.80 -18.30 1.89
CA ASN A 125 -8.16 -18.54 0.50
C ASN A 125 -7.14 -19.49 -0.15
N LYS A 126 -7.52 -20.75 -0.36
CA LYS A 126 -6.67 -21.83 -0.86
C LYS A 126 -5.87 -21.46 -2.12
N TRP A 127 -6.39 -20.60 -2.98
CA TRP A 127 -5.76 -20.22 -4.25
C TRP A 127 -4.95 -18.92 -4.16
N GLY A 128 -5.00 -18.25 -3.03
CA GLY A 128 -4.34 -16.97 -2.79
C GLY A 128 -5.29 -15.77 -2.95
N ILE A 129 -4.76 -14.58 -2.72
CA ILE A 129 -5.47 -13.31 -2.67
C ILE A 129 -5.38 -12.63 -4.04
N ASP A 130 -6.47 -12.06 -4.56
CA ASP A 130 -6.48 -11.41 -5.88
C ASP A 130 -5.49 -10.24 -5.94
N HIS A 131 -5.47 -9.41 -4.89
CA HIS A 131 -4.57 -8.26 -4.81
C HIS A 131 -3.85 -8.20 -3.46
N THR A 132 -2.53 -8.14 -3.46
CA THR A 132 -1.74 -7.91 -2.26
C THR A 132 -0.99 -6.59 -2.37
N PHE A 133 -0.94 -5.82 -1.28
CA PHE A 133 -0.31 -4.49 -1.23
C PHE A 133 0.76 -4.47 -0.14
N GLU A 134 2.00 -4.22 -0.51
CA GLU A 134 3.09 -4.05 0.44
C GLU A 134 3.29 -2.56 0.69
N CYS A 135 3.08 -2.14 1.97
CA CYS A 135 3.06 -0.75 2.40
C CYS A 135 4.10 -0.44 3.50
N ILE A 136 5.14 -1.28 3.63
CA ILE A 136 6.14 -1.17 4.70
C ILE A 136 7.49 -0.74 4.14
N GLY A 137 7.90 -1.31 2.99
CA GLY A 137 9.24 -1.18 2.43
C GLY A 137 10.20 -2.28 2.90
N ASN A 138 9.70 -3.49 3.14
CA ASN A 138 10.51 -4.63 3.57
C ASN A 138 10.56 -5.69 2.46
N VAL A 139 11.74 -5.99 1.95
CA VAL A 139 11.93 -6.92 0.82
C VAL A 139 11.43 -8.35 1.11
N ASN A 140 11.50 -8.81 2.36
CA ASN A 140 10.96 -10.11 2.76
C ASN A 140 9.42 -10.10 2.76
N VAL A 141 8.81 -8.99 3.18
CA VAL A 141 7.36 -8.80 3.14
C VAL A 141 6.88 -8.64 1.70
N MET A 142 7.63 -7.95 0.84
CA MET A 142 7.34 -7.86 -0.60
C MET A 142 7.25 -9.25 -1.23
N ARG A 143 8.21 -10.13 -0.89
CA ARG A 143 8.19 -11.53 -1.34
C ARG A 143 7.00 -12.30 -0.78
N ALA A 144 6.73 -12.18 0.52
CA ALA A 144 5.60 -12.84 1.16
C ALA A 144 4.25 -12.39 0.56
N ALA A 145 4.12 -11.11 0.23
CA ALA A 145 2.95 -10.56 -0.44
C ALA A 145 2.76 -11.18 -1.84
N LEU A 146 3.82 -11.27 -2.65
CA LEU A 146 3.76 -11.94 -3.94
C LEU A 146 3.36 -13.42 -3.80
N GLU A 147 4.00 -14.14 -2.87
CA GLU A 147 3.74 -15.57 -2.67
C GLU A 147 2.34 -15.86 -2.10
N SER A 148 1.68 -14.84 -1.51
CA SER A 148 0.29 -14.89 -1.04
C SER A 148 -0.73 -14.55 -2.11
N ALA A 149 -0.30 -13.96 -3.22
CA ALA A 149 -1.19 -13.59 -4.32
C ALA A 149 -1.72 -14.84 -5.03
N HIS A 150 -2.91 -14.71 -5.64
CA HIS A 150 -3.58 -15.83 -6.33
C HIS A 150 -2.70 -16.40 -7.43
N ARG A 151 -2.53 -17.72 -7.39
CA ARG A 151 -1.81 -18.45 -8.43
C ARG A 151 -2.66 -18.48 -9.70
N GLY A 152 -2.17 -17.81 -10.74
CA GLY A 152 -2.86 -17.69 -12.02
C GLY A 152 -3.03 -16.25 -12.49
N TRP A 153 -3.47 -15.32 -11.60
CA TRP A 153 -3.70 -13.93 -11.98
C TRP A 153 -3.46 -12.91 -10.86
N GLY A 154 -3.15 -13.36 -9.65
CA GLY A 154 -2.99 -12.48 -8.50
C GLY A 154 -1.93 -11.41 -8.71
N GLN A 155 -2.21 -10.20 -8.27
CA GLN A 155 -1.32 -9.05 -8.39
C GLN A 155 -0.75 -8.67 -7.03
N SER A 156 0.57 -8.55 -6.93
CA SER A 156 1.25 -7.99 -5.77
C SER A 156 1.81 -6.61 -6.12
N VAL A 157 1.35 -5.59 -5.40
CA VAL A 157 1.72 -4.19 -5.61
C VAL A 157 2.69 -3.74 -4.51
N ILE A 158 3.88 -3.33 -4.92
CA ILE A 158 4.89 -2.74 -4.04
C ILE A 158 4.64 -1.23 -3.98
N ILE A 159 4.43 -0.70 -2.78
CA ILE A 159 4.25 0.72 -2.51
C ILE A 159 5.30 1.20 -1.51
N GLY A 160 5.67 0.35 -0.56
CA GLY A 160 6.69 0.64 0.43
C GLY A 160 8.07 0.83 -0.20
N VAL A 161 8.84 1.77 0.35
CA VAL A 161 10.19 2.09 -0.14
C VAL A 161 11.20 1.34 0.71
N ALA A 162 11.92 0.40 0.09
CA ALA A 162 13.01 -0.33 0.72
C ALA A 162 14.26 0.53 0.87
N GLY A 163 15.16 0.16 1.78
CA GLY A 163 16.44 0.82 1.95
C GLY A 163 17.29 0.74 0.67
N SER A 164 18.15 1.75 0.47
CA SER A 164 19.04 1.80 -0.69
C SER A 164 19.91 0.53 -0.77
N GLY A 165 20.03 -0.04 -1.96
CA GLY A 165 20.83 -1.24 -2.22
C GLY A 165 20.13 -2.57 -1.86
N GLN A 166 18.93 -2.54 -1.28
CA GLN A 166 18.16 -3.76 -1.07
C GLN A 166 17.51 -4.25 -2.37
N GLU A 167 17.55 -5.56 -2.57
CA GLU A 167 16.99 -6.21 -3.75
C GLU A 167 15.83 -7.14 -3.37
N ILE A 168 14.82 -7.19 -4.23
CA ILE A 168 13.76 -8.18 -4.12
C ILE A 168 14.14 -9.47 -4.84
N SER A 169 13.78 -10.62 -4.29
CA SER A 169 14.03 -11.91 -4.92
C SER A 169 12.84 -12.85 -4.78
N THR A 170 12.59 -13.62 -5.81
CA THR A 170 11.58 -14.69 -5.78
C THR A 170 11.98 -15.82 -6.70
N ARG A 171 11.34 -16.99 -6.53
CA ARG A 171 11.51 -18.09 -7.47
C ARG A 171 10.79 -17.75 -8.79
N PRO A 172 11.41 -17.92 -9.96
CA PRO A 172 10.80 -17.62 -11.26
C PRO A 172 9.43 -18.29 -11.46
N PHE A 173 9.22 -19.46 -10.87
CA PHE A 173 7.96 -20.20 -10.93
C PHE A 173 6.77 -19.41 -10.35
N GLN A 174 6.99 -18.49 -9.43
CA GLN A 174 5.94 -17.62 -8.90
C GLN A 174 5.34 -16.72 -10.00
N LEU A 175 6.18 -16.26 -10.92
CA LEU A 175 5.75 -15.42 -12.04
C LEU A 175 5.25 -16.22 -13.23
N VAL A 176 5.92 -17.34 -13.56
CA VAL A 176 5.51 -18.26 -14.65
C VAL A 176 4.09 -18.77 -14.44
N THR A 177 3.65 -18.93 -13.18
CA THR A 177 2.29 -19.38 -12.87
C THR A 177 1.23 -18.26 -12.97
N GLY A 178 1.59 -17.07 -13.44
CA GLY A 178 0.65 -16.00 -13.75
C GLY A 178 0.54 -14.88 -12.71
N ARG A 179 1.26 -14.96 -11.58
CA ARG A 179 1.32 -13.84 -10.64
C ARG A 179 2.00 -12.63 -11.27
N VAL A 180 1.53 -11.45 -10.92
CA VAL A 180 2.09 -10.18 -11.36
C VAL A 180 2.73 -9.47 -10.16
N TRP A 181 3.98 -9.04 -10.31
CA TRP A 181 4.67 -8.19 -9.35
C TRP A 181 4.92 -6.83 -9.96
N LYS A 182 4.38 -5.78 -9.40
CA LYS A 182 4.50 -4.42 -9.95
C LYS A 182 4.57 -3.35 -8.86
N GLY A 183 5.16 -2.20 -9.19
CA GLY A 183 5.23 -1.04 -8.32
C GLY A 183 4.07 -0.07 -8.53
N SER A 184 3.81 0.77 -7.52
CA SER A 184 2.91 1.91 -7.60
C SER A 184 3.59 3.13 -6.99
N ALA A 185 3.89 4.14 -7.80
CA ALA A 185 4.40 5.42 -7.34
C ALA A 185 3.27 6.45 -7.32
N PHE A 186 3.11 7.17 -6.21
CA PHE A 186 2.07 8.18 -6.02
C PHE A 186 0.67 7.76 -6.48
N GLY A 187 0.32 6.48 -6.25
CA GLY A 187 -0.98 5.94 -6.64
C GLY A 187 -1.15 5.67 -8.14
N GLY A 188 -0.08 5.55 -8.90
CA GLY A 188 -0.13 5.21 -10.32
C GLY A 188 -0.78 6.28 -11.20
N VAL A 189 -0.74 7.56 -10.80
CA VAL A 189 -1.15 8.68 -11.65
C VAL A 189 -0.17 8.86 -12.81
N LYS A 190 -0.70 9.29 -13.94
CA LYS A 190 0.06 9.58 -15.17
C LYS A 190 0.12 11.08 -15.40
#